data_406ca6ef1c924ac5c7549897bada7a6d
#
_entry.id   406ca6ef1c924ac5c7549897bada7a6d
#
_cell.length_a   1.000
_cell.length_b   1.000
_cell.length_c   1.000
_cell.angle_alpha   90.00
_cell.angle_beta   90.00
_cell.angle_gamma   90.00
#
_symmetry.space_group_name_H-M   'P 1'
#
loop_
_entity.id
_entity.type
_entity.pdbx_description
1 polymer ?
#
loop_
_entity_poly.entity_id
_entity_poly.type
_entity_poly.pdbx_seq_one_letter_code
_entity_poly.pdbx_strand_id
1 'polypeptide(L)'
;MKTIILIVALIATGFVQKTFAQDSTAQYLQKVITDYLNVKNALTKDNADSVSAYAKALSANLQIIPMEKFSADKHEIWDQYYEALINDAKEIGSNAELKHQREHFADLSSTFYKMAKAMEMNTVDLYYQYCRMADAYWISEKSKIVNPYMGKKMPSCGSTKETLKAKNK
;
A
#
# COMPACT_ATOMS: atom_id res chain seq x y z
N MET A 1 37.52 -40.01 52.03
CA MET A 1 37.46 -39.55 50.65
C MET A 1 36.03 -39.18 50.36
N LYS A 2 35.67 -37.88 50.28
CA LYS A 2 34.32 -37.38 50.06
C LYS A 2 34.21 -36.97 48.60
N THR A 3 33.42 -37.68 47.80
CA THR A 3 33.17 -37.39 46.41
C THR A 3 32.05 -36.35 46.31
N ILE A 4 32.36 -35.16 45.84
CA ILE A 4 31.40 -34.09 45.59
C ILE A 4 30.89 -34.28 44.17
N ILE A 5 29.61 -34.63 44.03
CA ILE A 5 28.91 -34.69 42.73
C ILE A 5 28.38 -33.29 42.43
N LEU A 6 28.96 -32.64 41.40
CA LEU A 6 28.52 -31.35 40.86
C LEU A 6 27.38 -31.60 39.86
N ILE A 7 26.15 -31.27 40.25
CA ILE A 7 25.02 -31.29 39.35
C ILE A 7 25.01 -29.96 38.62
N VAL A 8 25.35 -29.97 37.32
CA VAL A 8 25.19 -28.82 36.41
C VAL A 8 23.77 -28.83 35.91
N ALA A 9 22.94 -27.93 36.42
CA ALA A 9 21.61 -27.68 35.90
C ALA A 9 21.72 -26.89 34.59
N LEU A 10 21.45 -27.55 33.45
CA LEU A 10 21.30 -26.89 32.15
C LEU A 10 19.93 -26.15 32.12
N ILE A 11 19.97 -24.87 32.34
CA ILE A 11 18.81 -24.00 32.08
C ILE A 11 18.72 -23.78 30.58
N ALA A 12 17.92 -24.57 29.89
CA ALA A 12 17.55 -24.31 28.49
C ALA A 12 16.61 -23.08 28.43
N THR A 13 17.21 -21.92 28.24
CA THR A 13 16.42 -20.72 27.88
C THR A 13 15.92 -20.88 26.44
N GLY A 14 14.66 -21.29 26.33
CA GLY A 14 13.96 -21.30 25.03
C GLY A 14 13.84 -19.90 24.49
N PHE A 15 14.74 -19.50 23.60
CA PHE A 15 14.57 -18.32 22.76
C PHE A 15 13.38 -18.59 21.82
N VAL A 16 12.24 -17.99 22.12
CA VAL A 16 11.10 -17.97 21.22
C VAL A 16 11.44 -17.06 20.04
N GLN A 17 11.89 -17.65 18.92
CA GLN A 17 12.09 -16.96 17.67
C GLN A 17 10.73 -16.64 17.03
N LYS A 18 10.09 -15.52 17.42
CA LYS A 18 8.85 -15.00 16.85
C LYS A 18 9.04 -13.94 15.77
N THR A 19 10.21 -13.78 15.16
CA THR A 19 10.52 -12.53 14.43
C THR A 19 10.57 -12.60 12.91
N PHE A 20 10.55 -13.74 12.23
CA PHE A 20 10.81 -13.78 10.78
C PHE A 20 9.58 -13.86 9.87
N ALA A 21 8.42 -14.32 10.32
CA ALA A 21 7.24 -14.44 9.46
C ALA A 21 6.46 -13.12 9.33
N GLN A 22 6.49 -12.26 10.34
CA GLN A 22 5.76 -10.99 10.34
C GLN A 22 6.42 -9.92 9.46
N ASP A 23 7.72 -9.99 9.26
CA ASP A 23 8.51 -9.02 8.50
C ASP A 23 8.26 -9.13 6.98
N SER A 24 8.06 -10.33 6.46
CA SER A 24 7.88 -10.55 5.02
C SER A 24 6.55 -9.98 4.49
N THR A 25 5.43 -10.17 5.20
CA THR A 25 4.11 -9.67 4.76
C THR A 25 4.07 -8.15 4.79
N ALA A 26 4.65 -7.52 5.82
CA ALA A 26 4.75 -6.07 5.90
C ALA A 26 5.55 -5.48 4.73
N GLN A 27 6.61 -6.14 4.27
CA GLN A 27 7.40 -5.71 3.11
C GLN A 27 6.58 -5.74 1.82
N TYR A 28 5.78 -6.78 1.58
CA TYR A 28 4.90 -6.85 0.40
C TYR A 28 3.84 -5.75 0.43
N LEU A 29 3.18 -5.53 1.56
CA LEU A 29 2.19 -4.46 1.70
C LEU A 29 2.81 -3.07 1.52
N GLN A 30 4.01 -2.85 2.06
CA GLN A 30 4.74 -1.61 1.86
C GLN A 30 5.14 -1.40 0.39
N LYS A 31 5.49 -2.48 -0.32
CA LYS A 31 5.76 -2.43 -1.76
C LYS A 31 4.52 -2.00 -2.55
N VAL A 32 3.35 -2.54 -2.25
CA VAL A 32 2.08 -2.16 -2.89
C VAL A 32 1.75 -0.69 -2.64
N ILE A 33 1.93 -0.19 -1.41
CA ILE A 33 1.79 1.25 -1.10
C ILE A 33 2.73 2.08 -1.99
N THR A 34 3.99 1.68 -2.07
CA THR A 34 5.01 2.38 -2.88
C THR A 34 4.63 2.41 -4.35
N ASP A 35 4.16 1.31 -4.91
CA ASP A 35 3.75 1.21 -6.31
C ASP A 35 2.53 2.09 -6.61
N TYR A 36 1.51 2.08 -5.74
CA TYR A 36 0.39 3.01 -5.81
C TYR A 36 0.86 4.48 -5.80
N LEU A 37 1.75 4.85 -4.89
CA LEU A 37 2.29 6.20 -4.80
C LEU A 37 3.10 6.59 -6.05
N ASN A 38 3.78 5.65 -6.68
CA ASN A 38 4.48 5.88 -7.94
C ASN A 38 3.51 6.21 -9.08
N VAL A 39 2.40 5.48 -9.20
CA VAL A 39 1.32 5.80 -10.15
C VAL A 39 0.78 7.21 -9.88
N LYS A 40 0.40 7.50 -8.64
CA LYS A 40 -0.05 8.83 -8.20
C LYS A 40 0.95 9.93 -8.59
N ASN A 41 2.22 9.74 -8.27
CA ASN A 41 3.27 10.73 -8.51
C ASN A 41 3.54 10.95 -10.01
N ALA A 42 3.40 9.93 -10.84
CA ALA A 42 3.49 10.06 -12.30
C ALA A 42 2.32 10.87 -12.87
N LEU A 43 1.08 10.64 -12.38
CA LEU A 43 -0.10 11.41 -12.76
C LEU A 43 0.03 12.90 -12.42
N THR A 44 0.65 13.25 -11.28
CA THR A 44 0.90 14.65 -10.92
C THR A 44 1.85 15.37 -11.89
N LYS A 45 2.64 14.61 -12.65
CA LYS A 45 3.62 15.12 -13.64
C LYS A 45 3.09 15.09 -15.07
N ASP A 46 1.86 14.61 -15.29
CA ASP A 46 1.25 14.37 -16.61
C ASP A 46 2.12 13.44 -17.49
N ASN A 47 2.74 12.42 -16.90
CA ASN A 47 3.62 11.50 -17.60
C ASN A 47 2.92 10.12 -17.79
N ALA A 48 2.15 10.01 -18.87
CA ALA A 48 1.32 8.84 -19.18
C ALA A 48 2.14 7.53 -19.30
N ASP A 49 3.33 7.58 -19.88
CA ASP A 49 4.18 6.39 -20.04
C ASP A 49 4.66 5.86 -18.68
N SER A 50 5.08 6.77 -17.79
CA SER A 50 5.46 6.39 -16.42
C SER A 50 4.27 5.88 -15.63
N VAL A 51 3.06 6.46 -15.82
CA VAL A 51 1.82 5.97 -15.21
C VAL A 51 1.57 4.53 -15.62
N SER A 52 1.60 4.24 -16.94
CA SER A 52 1.43 2.87 -17.47
C SER A 52 2.47 1.90 -16.91
N ALA A 53 3.74 2.29 -16.86
CA ALA A 53 4.81 1.44 -16.34
C ALA A 53 4.62 1.11 -14.85
N TYR A 54 4.30 2.11 -14.02
CA TYR A 54 4.07 1.90 -12.59
C TYR A 54 2.78 1.13 -12.30
N ALA A 55 1.72 1.32 -13.07
CA ALA A 55 0.48 0.56 -12.92
C ALA A 55 0.67 -0.93 -13.27
N LYS A 56 1.46 -1.24 -14.32
CA LYS A 56 1.87 -2.62 -14.63
C LYS A 56 2.66 -3.24 -13.48
N ALA A 57 3.58 -2.49 -12.88
CA ALA A 57 4.35 -2.96 -11.71
C ALA A 57 3.43 -3.21 -10.51
N LEU A 58 2.48 -2.29 -10.23
CA LEU A 58 1.48 -2.45 -9.18
C LEU A 58 0.66 -3.73 -9.40
N SER A 59 0.11 -3.92 -10.61
CA SER A 59 -0.67 -5.12 -10.96
C SER A 59 0.15 -6.41 -10.77
N ALA A 60 1.41 -6.42 -11.19
CA ALA A 60 2.29 -7.58 -11.01
C ALA A 60 2.58 -7.87 -9.52
N ASN A 61 2.86 -6.83 -8.73
CA ASN A 61 3.17 -6.98 -7.31
C ASN A 61 1.95 -7.38 -6.47
N LEU A 62 0.73 -6.96 -6.84
CA LEU A 62 -0.51 -7.43 -6.22
C LEU A 62 -0.69 -8.95 -6.38
N GLN A 63 -0.29 -9.52 -7.52
CA GLN A 63 -0.47 -10.95 -7.83
C GLN A 63 0.50 -11.88 -7.11
N ILE A 64 1.63 -11.39 -6.62
CA ILE A 64 2.68 -12.21 -6.00
C ILE A 64 2.69 -12.14 -4.47
N ILE A 65 1.68 -11.50 -3.87
CA ILE A 65 1.58 -11.43 -2.41
C ILE A 65 1.33 -12.83 -1.85
N PRO A 66 2.15 -13.30 -0.88
CA PRO A 66 2.00 -14.62 -0.29
C PRO A 66 0.82 -14.64 0.69
N MET A 67 -0.37 -14.91 0.16
CA MET A 67 -1.64 -14.89 0.91
C MET A 67 -1.66 -15.86 2.10
N GLU A 68 -0.94 -16.98 1.98
CA GLU A 68 -0.78 -17.98 3.04
C GLU A 68 -0.10 -17.42 4.31
N LYS A 69 0.51 -16.25 4.22
CA LYS A 69 1.13 -15.56 5.36
C LYS A 69 0.20 -14.58 6.07
N PHE A 70 -0.98 -14.33 5.51
CA PHE A 70 -1.97 -13.48 6.16
C PHE A 70 -2.72 -14.23 7.26
N SER A 71 -3.13 -13.50 8.32
CA SER A 71 -4.17 -14.00 9.22
C SER A 71 -5.51 -14.12 8.48
N ALA A 72 -6.42 -14.95 8.97
CA ALA A 72 -7.73 -15.15 8.33
C ALA A 72 -8.47 -13.82 8.08
N ASP A 73 -8.47 -12.92 9.07
CA ASP A 73 -9.12 -11.62 8.97
C ASP A 73 -8.50 -10.75 7.85
N LYS A 74 -7.17 -10.76 7.72
CA LYS A 74 -6.48 -10.01 6.66
C LYS A 74 -6.68 -10.64 5.28
N HIS A 75 -6.79 -11.95 5.22
CA HIS A 75 -7.09 -12.66 3.98
C HIS A 75 -8.48 -12.27 3.47
N GLU A 76 -9.50 -12.26 4.35
CA GLU A 76 -10.85 -11.82 4.00
C GLU A 76 -10.89 -10.38 3.50
N ILE A 77 -10.20 -9.45 4.19
CA ILE A 77 -10.09 -8.05 3.76
C ILE A 77 -9.41 -7.96 2.39
N TRP A 78 -8.32 -8.72 2.17
CA TRP A 78 -7.62 -8.73 0.89
C TRP A 78 -8.53 -9.18 -0.25
N ASP A 79 -9.19 -10.33 -0.09
CA ASP A 79 -10.09 -10.90 -1.10
C ASP A 79 -11.23 -9.94 -1.48
N GLN A 80 -11.73 -9.17 -0.51
CA GLN A 80 -12.77 -8.17 -0.75
C GLN A 80 -12.35 -7.09 -1.74
N TYR A 81 -11.07 -6.70 -1.78
CA TYR A 81 -10.59 -5.55 -2.57
C TYR A 81 -9.69 -5.93 -3.75
N TYR A 82 -9.12 -7.14 -3.74
CA TYR A 82 -8.08 -7.55 -4.68
C TYR A 82 -8.49 -7.43 -6.14
N GLU A 83 -9.63 -7.99 -6.53
CA GLU A 83 -10.09 -8.01 -7.92
C GLU A 83 -10.29 -6.60 -8.49
N ALA A 84 -10.86 -5.69 -7.71
CA ALA A 84 -11.06 -4.31 -8.13
C ALA A 84 -9.71 -3.60 -8.32
N LEU A 85 -8.78 -3.77 -7.36
CA LEU A 85 -7.45 -3.16 -7.44
C LEU A 85 -6.65 -3.64 -8.65
N ILE A 86 -6.67 -4.94 -8.93
CA ILE A 86 -5.90 -5.50 -10.05
C ILE A 86 -6.49 -5.12 -11.39
N ASN A 87 -7.83 -5.04 -11.49
CA ASN A 87 -8.51 -4.63 -12.71
C ASN A 87 -8.19 -3.17 -13.05
N ASP A 88 -8.35 -2.24 -12.09
CA ASP A 88 -8.02 -0.84 -12.31
C ASP A 88 -6.53 -0.63 -12.61
N ALA A 89 -5.63 -1.34 -11.90
CA ALA A 89 -4.20 -1.27 -12.21
C ALA A 89 -3.87 -1.77 -13.61
N LYS A 90 -4.55 -2.80 -14.12
CA LYS A 90 -4.40 -3.29 -15.50
C LYS A 90 -4.94 -2.27 -16.52
N GLU A 91 -6.11 -1.67 -16.27
CA GLU A 91 -6.68 -0.65 -17.15
C GLU A 91 -5.77 0.58 -17.26
N ILE A 92 -5.26 1.08 -16.13
CA ILE A 92 -4.26 2.17 -16.12
C ILE A 92 -3.00 1.77 -16.89
N GLY A 93 -2.54 0.53 -16.72
CA GLY A 93 -1.32 0.02 -17.36
C GLY A 93 -1.45 -0.23 -18.86
N SER A 94 -2.64 -0.52 -19.36
CA SER A 94 -2.90 -0.90 -20.75
C SER A 94 -3.02 0.29 -21.69
N ASN A 95 -3.34 1.49 -21.18
CA ASN A 95 -3.63 2.69 -21.96
C ASN A 95 -2.74 3.85 -21.53
N ALA A 96 -2.16 4.58 -22.50
CA ALA A 96 -1.32 5.75 -22.27
C ALA A 96 -2.07 7.09 -22.38
N GLU A 97 -3.40 7.08 -22.39
CA GLU A 97 -4.21 8.29 -22.36
C GLU A 97 -4.45 8.75 -20.90
N LEU A 98 -3.94 9.94 -20.55
CA LEU A 98 -4.03 10.48 -19.18
C LEU A 98 -5.46 10.57 -18.65
N LYS A 99 -6.44 10.85 -19.52
CA LYS A 99 -7.84 10.93 -19.11
C LYS A 99 -8.33 9.58 -18.62
N HIS A 100 -8.16 8.52 -19.42
CA HIS A 100 -8.50 7.14 -19.07
C HIS A 100 -7.77 6.69 -17.82
N GLN A 101 -6.45 6.95 -17.75
CA GLN A 101 -5.66 6.61 -16.56
C GLN A 101 -6.17 7.27 -15.28
N ARG A 102 -6.62 8.53 -15.34
CA ARG A 102 -7.19 9.25 -14.19
C ARG A 102 -8.56 8.75 -13.78
N GLU A 103 -9.39 8.34 -14.73
CA GLU A 103 -10.71 7.74 -14.46
C GLU A 103 -10.51 6.45 -13.63
N HIS A 104 -9.72 5.50 -14.12
CA HIS A 104 -9.42 4.28 -13.36
C HIS A 104 -8.61 4.51 -12.08
N PHE A 105 -7.77 5.55 -12.05
CA PHE A 105 -7.05 5.91 -10.83
C PHE A 105 -7.98 6.41 -9.72
N ALA A 106 -9.13 6.99 -10.03
CA ALA A 106 -10.13 7.39 -9.03
C ALA A 106 -10.73 6.17 -8.32
N ASP A 107 -11.10 5.14 -9.09
CA ASP A 107 -11.63 3.88 -8.56
C ASP A 107 -10.56 3.10 -7.80
N LEU A 108 -9.36 2.96 -8.37
CA LEU A 108 -8.19 2.38 -7.71
C LEU A 108 -7.93 3.06 -6.35
N SER A 109 -7.95 4.39 -6.30
CA SER A 109 -7.66 5.16 -5.08
C SER A 109 -8.71 4.97 -3.99
N SER A 110 -9.99 4.93 -4.37
CA SER A 110 -11.09 4.68 -3.45
C SER A 110 -10.98 3.29 -2.82
N THR A 111 -10.74 2.28 -3.66
CA THR A 111 -10.59 0.89 -3.22
C THR A 111 -9.32 0.71 -2.38
N PHE A 112 -8.21 1.29 -2.81
CA PHE A 112 -6.93 1.24 -2.10
C PHE A 112 -7.01 1.87 -0.70
N TYR A 113 -7.70 3.00 -0.57
CA TYR A 113 -7.94 3.64 0.74
C TYR A 113 -8.69 2.71 1.70
N LYS A 114 -9.77 2.08 1.24
CA LYS A 114 -10.57 1.15 2.06
C LYS A 114 -9.71 -0.02 2.54
N MET A 115 -8.96 -0.64 1.63
CA MET A 115 -8.05 -1.73 1.97
C MET A 115 -6.94 -1.29 2.93
N ALA A 116 -6.26 -0.17 2.64
CA ALA A 116 -5.16 0.33 3.47
C ALA A 116 -5.60 0.63 4.91
N LYS A 117 -6.81 1.19 5.05
CA LYS A 117 -7.43 1.48 6.34
C LYS A 117 -7.80 0.21 7.10
N ALA A 118 -8.47 -0.73 6.44
CA ALA A 118 -8.91 -1.98 7.07
C ALA A 118 -7.75 -2.89 7.46
N MET A 119 -6.71 -2.98 6.63
CA MET A 119 -5.52 -3.80 6.90
C MET A 119 -4.50 -3.13 7.82
N GLU A 120 -4.64 -1.83 8.09
CA GLU A 120 -3.68 -1.04 8.88
C GLU A 120 -2.23 -1.20 8.38
N MET A 121 -2.06 -1.13 7.05
CA MET A 121 -0.83 -1.56 6.39
C MET A 121 0.28 -0.49 6.32
N ASN A 122 -0.04 0.76 6.69
CA ASN A 122 0.90 1.88 6.55
C ASN A 122 1.86 1.99 7.74
N THR A 123 3.15 2.12 7.45
CA THR A 123 4.24 2.36 8.42
C THR A 123 4.57 3.86 8.60
N VAL A 124 4.01 4.70 7.76
CA VAL A 124 4.10 6.17 7.79
C VAL A 124 2.70 6.77 7.69
N ASP A 125 2.54 8.02 8.12
CA ASP A 125 1.28 8.72 7.94
C ASP A 125 0.93 8.81 6.45
N LEU A 126 -0.31 8.45 6.11
CA LEU A 126 -0.87 8.61 4.77
C LEU A 126 -2.07 9.56 4.82
N TYR A 127 -2.14 10.47 3.86
CA TYR A 127 -3.13 11.52 3.79
C TYR A 127 -4.16 11.19 2.73
N TYR A 128 -5.42 11.02 3.12
CA TYR A 128 -6.54 10.85 2.20
C TYR A 128 -7.03 12.22 1.77
N GLN A 129 -6.81 12.55 0.52
CA GLN A 129 -7.01 13.88 -0.05
C GLN A 129 -8.14 13.85 -1.08
N TYR A 130 -8.80 14.99 -1.31
CA TYR A 130 -9.94 15.11 -2.21
C TYR A 130 -9.86 16.39 -3.03
N CYS A 131 -10.19 16.32 -4.30
CA CYS A 131 -10.38 17.47 -5.19
C CYS A 131 -11.83 17.58 -5.64
N ARG A 132 -12.51 18.69 -5.27
CA ARG A 132 -13.90 18.93 -5.65
C ARG A 132 -14.08 19.02 -7.18
N MET A 133 -13.11 19.58 -7.90
CA MET A 133 -13.21 19.76 -9.36
C MET A 133 -13.11 18.44 -10.13
N ALA A 134 -12.34 17.50 -9.63
CA ALA A 134 -12.23 16.15 -10.19
C ALA A 134 -13.28 15.20 -9.60
N ASP A 135 -13.94 15.60 -8.51
CA ASP A 135 -14.80 14.76 -7.67
C ASP A 135 -14.16 13.41 -7.31
N ALA A 136 -12.89 13.47 -6.95
CA ALA A 136 -12.11 12.25 -6.74
C ALA A 136 -11.12 12.38 -5.58
N TYR A 137 -10.82 11.22 -4.99
CA TYR A 137 -9.94 11.06 -3.83
C TYR A 137 -8.63 10.40 -4.23
N TRP A 138 -7.59 10.62 -3.43
CA TRP A 138 -6.33 9.87 -3.52
C TRP A 138 -5.62 9.79 -2.18
N ILE A 139 -4.70 8.85 -2.04
CA ILE A 139 -3.77 8.76 -0.91
C ILE A 139 -2.45 9.42 -1.29
N SER A 140 -1.87 10.14 -0.34
CA SER A 140 -0.56 10.80 -0.47
C SER A 140 0.32 10.49 0.73
N GLU A 141 1.62 10.36 0.49
CA GLU A 141 2.67 10.29 1.50
C GLU A 141 3.01 11.68 2.10
N LYS A 142 2.41 12.73 1.54
CA LYS A 142 2.65 14.13 1.95
C LYS A 142 1.35 14.81 2.31
N SER A 143 1.37 15.61 3.38
CA SER A 143 0.24 16.48 3.75
C SER A 143 0.00 17.58 2.73
N LYS A 144 1.07 18.04 2.04
CA LYS A 144 0.96 19.01 0.96
C LYS A 144 0.16 18.42 -0.20
N ILE A 145 -0.83 19.17 -0.67
CA ILE A 145 -1.63 18.78 -1.82
C ILE A 145 -0.77 18.80 -3.10
N VAL A 146 -0.74 17.67 -3.81
CA VAL A 146 -0.22 17.55 -5.17
C VAL A 146 -1.20 16.66 -5.93
N ASN A 147 -2.04 17.29 -6.76
CA ASN A 147 -3.24 16.68 -7.33
C ASN A 147 -2.92 15.80 -8.56
N PRO A 148 -3.22 14.49 -8.54
CA PRO A 148 -2.97 13.59 -9.66
C PRO A 148 -3.96 13.77 -10.81
N TYR A 149 -5.18 14.25 -10.53
CA TYR A 149 -6.23 14.41 -11.52
C TYR A 149 -6.06 15.67 -12.36
N MET A 150 -5.57 16.75 -11.73
CA MET A 150 -5.38 18.04 -12.39
C MET A 150 -3.94 18.23 -12.89
N GLY A 151 -3.00 17.40 -12.43
CA GLY A 151 -1.62 17.43 -12.86
C GLY A 151 -0.98 18.82 -12.76
N LYS A 152 -0.20 19.18 -13.75
CA LYS A 152 0.49 20.50 -13.81
C LYS A 152 -0.47 21.68 -13.96
N LYS A 153 -1.70 21.46 -14.43
CA LYS A 153 -2.68 22.54 -14.67
C LYS A 153 -3.17 23.16 -13.35
N MET A 154 -3.44 22.33 -12.32
CA MET A 154 -3.91 22.80 -11.02
C MET A 154 -3.36 21.91 -9.89
N PRO A 155 -2.05 21.95 -9.64
CA PRO A 155 -1.38 20.97 -8.78
C PRO A 155 -1.79 21.07 -7.30
N SER A 156 -2.26 22.21 -6.84
CA SER A 156 -2.64 22.45 -5.43
C SER A 156 -4.15 22.36 -5.17
N CYS A 157 -4.96 21.97 -6.17
CA CYS A 157 -6.40 21.82 -5.99
C CYS A 157 -6.71 20.60 -5.11
N GLY A 158 -7.30 20.84 -3.94
CA GLY A 158 -7.73 19.78 -3.03
C GLY A 158 -7.58 20.12 -1.56
N SER A 159 -7.99 19.19 -0.72
CA SER A 159 -7.86 19.26 0.75
C SER A 159 -7.69 17.87 1.33
N THR A 160 -7.00 17.76 2.45
CA THR A 160 -6.92 16.51 3.23
C THR A 160 -8.24 16.30 3.96
N LYS A 161 -8.80 15.11 3.85
CA LYS A 161 -10.05 14.69 4.51
C LYS A 161 -9.80 13.83 5.73
N GLU A 162 -8.78 12.97 5.65
CA GLU A 162 -8.39 12.09 6.74
C GLU A 162 -6.88 11.85 6.73
N THR A 163 -6.32 11.53 7.88
CA THR A 163 -4.94 11.04 8.00
C THR A 163 -4.97 9.63 8.59
N LEU A 164 -4.53 8.65 7.83
CA LEU A 164 -4.26 7.32 8.32
C LEU A 164 -2.92 7.36 9.06
N LYS A 165 -2.97 7.34 10.39
CA LYS A 165 -1.77 7.38 11.23
C LYS A 165 -0.93 6.13 11.05
N ALA A 166 0.39 6.30 11.06
CA ALA A 166 1.32 5.18 11.06
C ALA A 166 1.01 4.22 12.21
N LYS A 167 1.00 2.92 11.91
CA LYS A 167 0.92 1.90 12.95
C LYS A 167 2.34 1.52 13.35
N ASN A 168 2.76 2.01 14.50
CA ASN A 168 4.00 1.57 15.15
C ASN A 168 3.77 0.12 15.61
N LYS A 169 4.45 -0.81 14.96
CA LYS A 169 4.50 -2.22 15.38
C LYS A 169 5.67 -2.45 16.31
#